data_e3b6972fac42ad279bf68e1840516eac
#
_entry.id   e3b6972fac42ad279bf68e1840516eac
#
_cell.length_a   1.000
_cell.length_b   1.000
_cell.length_c   1.000
_cell.angle_alpha   90.00
_cell.angle_beta   90.00
_cell.angle_gamma   90.00
#
_symmetry.space_group_name_H-M   'P 1'
#
loop_
_entity.id
_entity.type
_entity.pdbx_description
1 polymer ?
#
loop_
_entity_poly.entity_id
_entity_poly.type
_entity_poly.pdbx_seq_one_letter_code
_entity_poly.pdbx_strand_id
1 'polypeptide(L)'
;MAQLHDYRDRYYDGSGGGWHPLTNFNKSSTASGRIDLGRKKGREDAANIISNLARDKNNNIVETIKIITHSMGGAYGNGFVQGLKDYIKTLPIEQQKQIKITLVADFDPYGAGDIIADPDIKTLQFKHKNDLNIFGMGWLANENESGLSKENIRTNTGTSTDHSIFTFFNDISSLSEGTYKWNGSKWEKQ
;
A
#
# COMPACT_ATOMS: atom_id res chain seq x y z
N MET A 1 -11.00 3.01 -9.08
CA MET A 1 -10.47 1.66 -9.31
C MET A 1 -11.07 0.92 -10.50
N ALA A 2 -11.86 1.61 -11.36
CA ALA A 2 -12.41 1.00 -12.58
C ALA A 2 -11.35 0.36 -13.49
N GLN A 3 -10.12 0.90 -13.51
CA GLN A 3 -8.99 0.34 -14.27
C GLN A 3 -8.49 -1.02 -13.74
N LEU A 4 -8.76 -1.32 -12.48
CA LEU A 4 -8.42 -2.60 -11.85
C LEU A 4 -9.61 -3.55 -11.83
N HIS A 5 -10.71 -3.19 -12.51
CA HIS A 5 -11.99 -3.93 -12.46
C HIS A 5 -12.45 -4.25 -11.03
N ASP A 6 -12.08 -3.37 -10.09
CA ASP A 6 -12.47 -3.48 -8.70
C ASP A 6 -13.63 -2.53 -8.43
N TYR A 7 -14.77 -3.10 -8.04
CA TYR A 7 -16.03 -2.38 -7.82
C TYR A 7 -16.42 -2.27 -6.34
N ARG A 8 -15.52 -2.72 -5.43
CA ARG A 8 -15.73 -2.70 -3.97
C ARG A 8 -14.60 -1.97 -3.25
N ASP A 9 -14.10 -0.92 -3.88
CA ASP A 9 -13.03 -0.11 -3.35
C ASP A 9 -13.47 0.65 -2.08
N ARG A 10 -12.55 0.78 -1.15
CA ARG A 10 -12.67 1.59 0.06
C ARG A 10 -11.57 2.63 0.08
N TYR A 11 -11.93 3.83 0.42
CA TYR A 11 -11.01 4.95 0.50
C TYR A 11 -10.68 5.26 1.96
N TYR A 12 -9.39 5.48 2.21
CA TYR A 12 -8.87 5.89 3.51
C TYR A 12 -8.02 7.13 3.33
N ASP A 13 -8.25 8.13 4.17
CA ASP A 13 -7.42 9.32 4.22
C ASP A 13 -6.17 9.04 5.09
N GLY A 14 -5.02 8.88 4.44
CA GLY A 14 -3.73 8.68 5.10
C GLY A 14 -3.06 9.98 5.55
N SER A 15 -3.68 11.15 5.32
CA SER A 15 -3.13 12.46 5.71
C SER A 15 -3.30 12.76 7.22
N GLY A 16 -4.00 11.89 7.94
CA GLY A 16 -4.42 12.05 9.34
C GLY A 16 -3.41 12.76 10.21
N GLY A 17 -3.87 13.85 10.88
CA GLY A 17 -3.04 14.69 11.72
C GLY A 17 -2.67 16.04 11.13
N GLY A 18 -3.45 16.57 10.19
CA GLY A 18 -3.47 17.96 9.70
C GLY A 18 -2.14 18.70 9.69
N TRP A 19 -1.71 19.19 8.56
CA TRP A 19 -0.58 20.10 8.45
C TRP A 19 -0.88 21.41 9.18
N HIS A 20 -0.44 21.55 10.43
CA HIS A 20 -0.39 22.82 11.14
C HIS A 20 1.05 23.38 11.07
N PRO A 21 1.28 24.44 10.30
CA PRO A 21 2.63 24.98 10.11
C PRO A 21 3.27 25.56 11.37
N LEU A 22 2.56 25.67 12.49
CA LEU A 22 3.01 26.40 13.67
C LEU A 22 2.86 25.68 15.02
N THR A 23 2.29 24.50 15.09
CA THR A 23 2.14 23.81 16.37
C THR A 23 2.44 22.34 16.25
N ASN A 24 3.57 21.96 16.78
CA ASN A 24 3.97 20.59 17.12
C ASN A 24 4.05 19.63 15.94
N PHE A 25 5.24 19.15 15.69
CA PHE A 25 5.49 17.88 15.06
C PHE A 25 4.78 16.78 15.85
N ASN A 26 3.50 16.66 15.66
CA ASN A 26 2.73 15.58 16.24
C ASN A 26 3.29 14.29 15.65
N LYS A 27 3.49 13.29 16.49
CA LYS A 27 3.95 11.96 16.12
C LYS A 27 3.19 11.39 14.90
N SER A 28 1.92 11.79 14.73
CA SER A 28 1.08 11.44 13.58
C SER A 28 1.48 12.09 12.24
N SER A 29 2.32 13.13 12.24
CA SER A 29 2.82 13.74 11.00
C SER A 29 4.07 13.06 10.45
N THR A 30 4.69 12.17 11.22
CA THR A 30 5.85 11.36 10.81
C THR A 30 5.39 10.09 10.09
N ALA A 31 6.29 9.45 9.31
CA ALA A 31 6.01 8.16 8.71
C ALA A 31 5.63 7.11 9.78
N SER A 32 6.38 7.03 10.87
CA SER A 32 6.09 6.09 11.97
C SER A 32 4.74 6.33 12.62
N GLY A 33 4.36 7.59 12.83
CA GLY A 33 3.04 7.92 13.39
C GLY A 33 1.90 7.55 12.46
N ARG A 34 2.09 7.67 11.12
CA ARG A 34 1.11 7.20 10.13
C ARG A 34 1.02 5.69 10.06
N ILE A 35 2.14 5.00 10.20
CA ILE A 35 2.16 3.53 10.32
C ILE A 35 1.33 3.10 11.54
N ASP A 36 1.52 3.72 12.71
CA ASP A 36 0.76 3.41 13.92
C ASP A 36 -0.75 3.65 13.72
N LEU A 37 -1.13 4.77 13.10
CA LEU A 37 -2.53 5.08 12.80
C LEU A 37 -3.13 4.08 11.81
N GLY A 38 -2.41 3.78 10.73
CA GLY A 38 -2.82 2.78 9.75
C GLY A 38 -3.01 1.41 10.39
N ARG A 39 -2.06 0.98 11.25
CA ARG A 39 -2.15 -0.31 11.95
C ARG A 39 -3.37 -0.41 12.85
N LYS A 40 -3.65 0.63 13.61
CA LYS A 40 -4.86 0.70 14.41
C LYS A 40 -6.11 0.56 13.54
N LYS A 41 -6.19 1.36 12.48
CA LYS A 41 -7.36 1.36 11.57
C LYS A 41 -7.52 0.05 10.82
N GLY A 42 -6.43 -0.53 10.32
CA GLY A 42 -6.45 -1.84 9.66
C GLY A 42 -7.00 -2.93 10.57
N ARG A 43 -6.60 -2.93 11.85
CA ARG A 43 -7.12 -3.88 12.84
C ARG A 43 -8.60 -3.66 13.15
N GLU A 44 -9.02 -2.40 13.28
CA GLU A 44 -10.43 -2.05 13.55
C GLU A 44 -11.36 -2.48 12.42
N ASP A 45 -10.93 -2.28 11.16
CA ASP A 45 -11.77 -2.53 10.00
C ASP A 45 -11.67 -3.97 9.47
N ALA A 46 -10.70 -4.74 9.92
CA ALA A 46 -10.39 -6.08 9.40
C ALA A 46 -11.61 -7.01 9.34
N ALA A 47 -12.38 -7.10 10.43
CA ALA A 47 -13.56 -7.96 10.49
C ALA A 47 -14.57 -7.59 9.39
N ASN A 48 -14.81 -6.29 9.21
CA ASN A 48 -15.75 -5.81 8.21
C ASN A 48 -15.23 -6.02 6.79
N ILE A 49 -13.92 -5.81 6.53
CA ILE A 49 -13.31 -6.07 5.23
C ILE A 49 -13.46 -7.55 4.88
N ILE A 50 -13.04 -8.44 5.78
CA ILE A 50 -13.02 -9.89 5.55
C ILE A 50 -14.44 -10.46 5.37
N SER A 51 -15.42 -9.96 6.12
CA SER A 51 -16.80 -10.42 5.99
C SER A 51 -17.44 -10.05 4.64
N ASN A 52 -16.93 -9.01 4.00
CA ASN A 52 -17.42 -8.54 2.69
C ASN A 52 -16.66 -9.13 1.49
N LEU A 53 -15.61 -9.93 1.71
CA LEU A 53 -14.93 -10.62 0.60
C LEU A 53 -15.87 -11.62 -0.09
N ALA A 54 -15.78 -11.68 -1.42
CA ALA A 54 -16.58 -12.60 -2.21
C ALA A 54 -16.26 -14.05 -1.85
N ARG A 55 -17.31 -14.89 -1.89
CA ARG A 55 -17.24 -16.30 -1.54
C ARG A 55 -17.84 -17.15 -2.65
N ASP A 56 -17.33 -18.37 -2.80
CA ASP A 56 -17.91 -19.38 -3.68
C ASP A 56 -19.15 -20.05 -3.05
N LYS A 57 -19.75 -20.98 -3.81
CA LYS A 57 -20.90 -21.77 -3.34
C LYS A 57 -20.64 -22.62 -2.10
N ASN A 58 -19.38 -22.90 -1.80
CA ASN A 58 -18.94 -23.68 -0.63
C ASN A 58 -18.52 -22.77 0.53
N ASN A 59 -18.81 -21.45 0.43
CA ASN A 59 -18.46 -20.44 1.40
C ASN A 59 -16.94 -20.17 1.56
N ASN A 60 -16.11 -20.60 0.62
CA ASN A 60 -14.70 -20.26 0.60
C ASN A 60 -14.48 -18.84 0.06
N ILE A 61 -13.56 -18.09 0.66
CA ILE A 61 -13.18 -16.76 0.18
C ILE A 61 -12.43 -16.90 -1.16
N VAL A 62 -12.93 -16.24 -2.19
CA VAL A 62 -12.36 -16.26 -3.56
C VAL A 62 -11.84 -14.90 -4.00
N GLU A 63 -12.04 -13.86 -3.22
CA GLU A 63 -11.55 -12.51 -3.45
C GLU A 63 -10.28 -12.24 -2.63
N THR A 64 -9.39 -11.42 -3.18
CA THR A 64 -8.15 -11.03 -2.53
C THR A 64 -8.15 -9.55 -2.19
N ILE A 65 -7.34 -9.16 -1.20
CA ILE A 65 -7.18 -7.78 -0.79
C ILE A 65 -5.98 -7.17 -1.54
N LYS A 66 -6.19 -6.00 -2.12
CA LYS A 66 -5.14 -5.17 -2.74
C LYS A 66 -5.15 -3.80 -2.08
N ILE A 67 -3.99 -3.24 -1.86
CA ILE A 67 -3.81 -1.94 -1.22
C ILE A 67 -3.06 -1.03 -2.19
N ILE A 68 -3.68 0.08 -2.52
CA ILE A 68 -3.11 1.11 -3.40
C ILE A 68 -2.97 2.38 -2.57
N THR A 69 -1.78 2.93 -2.54
CA THR A 69 -1.50 4.14 -1.77
C THR A 69 -0.91 5.25 -2.63
N HIS A 70 -0.94 6.46 -2.12
CA HIS A 70 -0.30 7.60 -2.73
C HIS A 70 0.23 8.54 -1.65
N SER A 71 1.46 9.04 -1.83
CA SER A 71 2.05 10.06 -0.95
C SER A 71 2.08 9.60 0.52
N MET A 72 1.51 10.40 1.42
CA MET A 72 1.39 10.10 2.85
C MET A 72 0.63 8.79 3.13
N GLY A 73 -0.18 8.35 2.18
CA GLY A 73 -0.88 7.07 2.23
C GLY A 73 0.05 5.86 2.23
N GLY A 74 1.30 5.96 1.72
CA GLY A 74 2.27 4.86 1.73
C GLY A 74 2.55 4.36 3.14
N ALA A 75 3.00 5.24 4.02
CA ALA A 75 3.27 4.90 5.42
C ALA A 75 1.99 4.41 6.15
N TYR A 76 0.86 5.09 5.92
CA TYR A 76 -0.42 4.68 6.48
C TYR A 76 -0.84 3.28 5.99
N GLY A 77 -0.74 3.02 4.68
CA GLY A 77 -1.07 1.74 4.05
C GLY A 77 -0.21 0.59 4.56
N ASN A 78 1.10 0.85 4.77
CA ASN A 78 2.00 -0.14 5.40
C ASN A 78 1.50 -0.55 6.78
N GLY A 79 1.15 0.42 7.63
CA GLY A 79 0.54 0.15 8.93
C GLY A 79 -0.79 -0.58 8.81
N PHE A 80 -1.62 -0.20 7.84
CA PHE A 80 -2.92 -0.83 7.61
C PHE A 80 -2.79 -2.33 7.28
N VAL A 81 -1.83 -2.69 6.43
CA VAL A 81 -1.47 -4.10 6.16
C VAL A 81 -1.10 -4.83 7.44
N GLN A 82 -0.24 -4.22 8.27
CA GLN A 82 0.15 -4.83 9.55
C GLN A 82 -1.07 -5.06 10.46
N GLY A 83 -1.98 -4.09 10.53
CA GLY A 83 -3.21 -4.20 11.31
C GLY A 83 -4.15 -5.30 10.82
N LEU A 84 -4.30 -5.43 9.50
CA LEU A 84 -5.05 -6.55 8.89
C LEU A 84 -4.40 -7.90 9.24
N LYS A 85 -3.07 -8.02 9.08
CA LYS A 85 -2.34 -9.27 9.43
C LYS A 85 -2.46 -9.60 10.91
N ASP A 86 -2.39 -8.60 11.79
CA ASP A 86 -2.57 -8.81 13.24
C ASP A 86 -3.97 -9.38 13.56
N TYR A 87 -5.01 -8.86 12.91
CA TYR A 87 -6.35 -9.40 13.07
C TYR A 87 -6.49 -10.81 12.48
N ILE A 88 -6.00 -11.03 11.26
CA ILE A 88 -6.07 -12.34 10.59
C ILE A 88 -5.44 -13.43 11.47
N LYS A 89 -4.32 -13.15 12.12
CA LYS A 89 -3.67 -14.09 13.07
C LYS A 89 -4.55 -14.50 14.26
N THR A 90 -5.59 -13.74 14.58
CA THR A 90 -6.54 -14.09 15.66
C THR A 90 -7.64 -15.05 15.22
N LEU A 91 -7.79 -15.26 13.91
CA LEU A 91 -8.82 -16.12 13.34
C LEU A 91 -8.42 -17.61 13.39
N PRO A 92 -9.38 -18.54 13.27
CA PRO A 92 -9.06 -19.95 13.08
C PRO A 92 -8.15 -20.18 11.87
N ILE A 93 -7.22 -21.12 11.98
CA ILE A 93 -6.18 -21.35 10.98
C ILE A 93 -6.75 -21.60 9.56
N GLU A 94 -7.91 -22.25 9.46
CA GLU A 94 -8.54 -22.53 8.17
C GLU A 94 -9.11 -21.26 7.52
N GLN A 95 -9.51 -20.26 8.31
CA GLN A 95 -9.89 -18.94 7.79
C GLN A 95 -8.66 -18.13 7.39
N GLN A 96 -7.60 -18.17 8.20
CA GLN A 96 -6.35 -17.47 7.85
C GLN A 96 -5.82 -17.89 6.49
N LYS A 97 -5.89 -19.19 6.16
CA LYS A 97 -5.42 -19.73 4.88
C LYS A 97 -6.18 -19.18 3.67
N GLN A 98 -7.44 -18.79 3.85
CA GLN A 98 -8.29 -18.29 2.77
C GLN A 98 -8.09 -16.79 2.50
N ILE A 99 -7.67 -16.01 3.51
CA ILE A 99 -7.53 -14.56 3.37
C ILE A 99 -6.16 -14.23 2.77
N LYS A 100 -6.16 -13.55 1.63
CA LYS A 100 -4.94 -13.19 0.92
C LYS A 100 -4.86 -11.68 0.69
N ILE A 101 -3.76 -11.07 1.11
CA ILE A 101 -3.35 -9.74 0.68
C ILE A 101 -2.32 -9.97 -0.42
N THR A 102 -2.67 -9.64 -1.66
CA THR A 102 -1.89 -10.06 -2.83
C THR A 102 -1.05 -8.97 -3.46
N LEU A 103 -1.36 -7.71 -3.16
CA LEU A 103 -0.66 -6.57 -3.73
C LEU A 103 -0.69 -5.38 -2.78
N VAL A 104 0.45 -4.75 -2.64
CA VAL A 104 0.59 -3.36 -2.19
C VAL A 104 1.25 -2.59 -3.32
N ALA A 105 0.67 -1.46 -3.74
CA ALA A 105 1.26 -0.60 -4.75
C ALA A 105 1.30 0.83 -4.22
N ASP A 106 2.51 1.31 -3.99
CA ASP A 106 2.79 2.59 -3.37
C ASP A 106 3.29 3.59 -4.41
N PHE A 107 2.56 4.69 -4.59
CA PHE A 107 2.85 5.75 -5.55
C PHE A 107 3.39 6.98 -4.84
N ASP A 108 4.63 7.36 -5.15
CA ASP A 108 5.39 8.45 -4.50
C ASP A 108 5.25 8.42 -2.97
N PRO A 109 5.55 7.29 -2.30
CA PRO A 109 5.30 7.14 -0.87
C PRO A 109 6.12 8.12 -0.03
N TYR A 110 5.45 8.83 0.86
CA TYR A 110 6.09 9.74 1.81
C TYR A 110 6.84 8.94 2.88
N GLY A 111 8.13 9.29 3.09
CA GLY A 111 8.96 8.61 4.07
C GLY A 111 9.22 7.15 3.72
N ALA A 112 9.44 6.86 2.43
CA ALA A 112 9.67 5.50 1.94
C ALA A 112 10.80 4.77 2.67
N GLY A 113 11.84 5.50 3.11
CA GLY A 113 12.94 4.93 3.89
C GLY A 113 12.52 4.32 5.23
N ASP A 114 11.41 4.79 5.80
CA ASP A 114 10.84 4.27 7.05
C ASP A 114 9.82 3.13 6.82
N ILE A 115 9.43 2.88 5.57
CA ILE A 115 8.49 1.83 5.19
C ILE A 115 9.26 0.52 4.98
N ILE A 116 8.79 -0.55 5.61
CA ILE A 116 9.33 -1.90 5.43
C ILE A 116 8.29 -2.74 4.71
N ALA A 117 8.60 -3.15 3.48
CA ALA A 117 7.72 -4.02 2.71
C ALA A 117 7.56 -5.39 3.38
N ASP A 118 6.32 -5.89 3.40
CA ASP A 118 6.05 -7.22 3.94
C ASP A 118 6.59 -8.29 2.97
N PRO A 119 7.46 -9.21 3.43
CA PRO A 119 8.08 -10.20 2.55
C PRO A 119 7.10 -11.23 1.96
N ASP A 120 5.92 -11.38 2.56
CA ASP A 120 4.89 -12.31 2.11
C ASP A 120 3.92 -11.69 1.09
N ILE A 121 4.04 -10.38 0.82
CA ILE A 121 3.12 -9.64 -0.04
C ILE A 121 3.89 -9.01 -1.19
N LYS A 122 3.39 -9.19 -2.41
CA LYS A 122 3.95 -8.46 -3.56
C LYS A 122 3.77 -6.96 -3.32
N THR A 123 4.87 -6.26 -3.11
CA THR A 123 4.88 -4.79 -2.99
C THR A 123 5.59 -4.17 -4.18
N LEU A 124 4.99 -3.15 -4.77
CA LEU A 124 5.52 -2.37 -5.87
C LEU A 124 5.60 -0.91 -5.45
N GLN A 125 6.75 -0.30 -5.61
CA GLN A 125 6.93 1.12 -5.45
C GLN A 125 7.06 1.82 -6.80
N PHE A 126 6.27 2.85 -7.00
CA PHE A 126 6.33 3.74 -8.17
C PHE A 126 6.72 5.13 -7.69
N LYS A 127 7.72 5.72 -8.30
CA LYS A 127 8.19 7.06 -7.94
C LYS A 127 8.58 7.88 -9.15
N HIS A 128 8.48 9.19 -9.05
CA HIS A 128 9.02 10.10 -10.04
C HIS A 128 10.52 10.23 -9.89
N LYS A 129 11.19 10.40 -11.02
CA LYS A 129 12.56 10.92 -11.01
C LYS A 129 12.49 12.41 -10.73
N ASN A 130 12.88 12.80 -9.54
CA ASN A 130 12.87 14.20 -9.15
C ASN A 130 14.24 14.82 -9.42
N ASP A 131 14.38 15.50 -10.54
CA ASP A 131 15.58 16.26 -10.89
C ASP A 131 15.56 17.68 -10.29
N LEU A 132 14.46 18.10 -9.70
CA LEU A 132 14.26 19.44 -9.16
C LEU A 132 14.04 19.38 -7.66
N ASN A 133 15.07 19.78 -6.91
CA ASN A 133 14.97 19.98 -5.46
C ASN A 133 14.21 21.29 -5.15
N ILE A 134 12.99 21.43 -5.72
CA ILE A 134 12.13 22.58 -5.48
C ILE A 134 11.41 22.34 -4.14
N PHE A 135 11.60 23.26 -3.21
CA PHE A 135 11.01 23.25 -1.87
C PHE A 135 11.36 22.04 -0.97
N GLY A 136 12.52 21.42 -1.16
CA GLY A 136 12.95 20.32 -0.29
C GLY A 136 12.17 19.01 -0.44
N MET A 137 11.41 18.85 -1.52
CA MET A 137 10.65 17.62 -1.80
C MET A 137 11.44 16.56 -2.56
N GLY A 138 12.72 16.78 -2.83
CA GLY A 138 13.60 15.81 -3.48
C GLY A 138 13.68 14.44 -2.79
N TRP A 139 13.33 14.39 -1.53
CA TRP A 139 13.29 13.18 -0.71
C TRP A 139 12.20 12.18 -1.15
N LEU A 140 11.09 12.60 -1.74
CA LEU A 140 10.04 11.70 -2.24
C LEU A 140 10.53 10.76 -3.35
N ALA A 141 11.45 11.25 -4.19
CA ALA A 141 11.95 10.48 -5.33
C ALA A 141 13.19 9.65 -5.01
N ASN A 142 13.91 9.95 -3.94
CA ASN A 142 15.21 9.37 -3.67
C ASN A 142 15.18 8.18 -2.71
N GLU A 143 14.12 8.06 -1.91
CA GLU A 143 14.00 6.98 -0.95
C GLU A 143 13.31 5.77 -1.56
N ASN A 144 13.80 4.60 -1.19
CA ASN A 144 13.16 3.33 -1.50
C ASN A 144 12.66 2.70 -0.20
N GLU A 145 11.54 2.01 -0.31
CA GLU A 145 11.06 1.17 0.77
C GLU A 145 12.05 0.04 1.04
N SER A 146 12.29 -0.22 2.32
CA SER A 146 13.15 -1.30 2.76
C SER A 146 12.53 -2.66 2.44
N GLY A 147 13.37 -3.62 2.04
CA GLY A 147 12.91 -4.98 1.71
C GLY A 147 12.44 -5.16 0.27
N LEU A 148 12.37 -4.11 -0.55
CA LEU A 148 12.06 -4.24 -1.96
C LEU A 148 13.28 -4.60 -2.79
N SER A 149 13.08 -5.52 -3.73
CA SER A 149 14.04 -5.77 -4.80
C SER A 149 13.95 -4.69 -5.88
N LYS A 150 15.04 -4.48 -6.63
CA LYS A 150 15.10 -3.42 -7.65
C LYS A 150 14.03 -3.54 -8.73
N GLU A 151 13.64 -4.75 -9.10
CA GLU A 151 12.60 -5.00 -10.09
C GLU A 151 11.20 -4.59 -9.64
N ASN A 152 11.00 -4.43 -8.33
CA ASN A 152 9.75 -3.97 -7.75
C ASN A 152 9.69 -2.43 -7.56
N ILE A 153 10.76 -1.75 -7.94
CA ILE A 153 10.83 -0.28 -7.87
C ILE A 153 10.86 0.27 -9.30
N ARG A 154 9.86 1.06 -9.65
CA ARG A 154 9.77 1.76 -10.92
C ARG A 154 9.96 3.24 -10.72
N THR A 155 10.92 3.80 -11.45
CA THR A 155 11.12 5.26 -11.48
C THR A 155 10.56 5.78 -12.80
N ASN A 156 9.58 6.65 -12.73
CA ASN A 156 9.07 7.35 -13.90
C ASN A 156 10.12 8.38 -14.36
N THR A 157 10.56 8.26 -15.59
CA THR A 157 11.56 9.14 -16.19
C THR A 157 10.97 10.42 -16.77
N GLY A 158 9.66 10.59 -16.70
CA GLY A 158 8.99 11.83 -17.15
C GLY A 158 9.44 13.03 -16.32
N THR A 159 9.44 14.20 -16.96
CA THR A 159 9.78 15.51 -16.35
C THR A 159 8.66 16.05 -15.45
N SER A 160 7.75 15.22 -14.98
CA SER A 160 6.64 15.68 -14.18
C SER A 160 7.13 16.11 -12.79
N THR A 161 6.94 17.39 -12.51
CA THR A 161 7.05 17.97 -11.16
C THR A 161 5.73 17.78 -10.39
N ASP A 162 4.75 17.14 -11.01
CA ASP A 162 3.41 16.97 -10.47
C ASP A 162 3.36 15.70 -9.60
N HIS A 163 3.18 15.89 -8.31
CA HIS A 163 2.98 14.84 -7.32
C HIS A 163 1.55 14.29 -7.35
N SER A 164 0.92 14.24 -8.51
CA SER A 164 -0.43 13.74 -8.67
C SER A 164 -0.48 12.25 -8.97
N ILE A 165 -1.38 11.52 -8.34
CA ILE A 165 -1.63 10.10 -8.64
C ILE A 165 -1.98 9.89 -10.13
N PHE A 166 -2.54 10.89 -10.80
CA PHE A 166 -2.88 10.80 -12.22
C PHE A 166 -1.68 10.68 -13.14
N THR A 167 -0.49 11.10 -12.71
CA THR A 167 0.75 10.93 -13.49
C THR A 167 1.15 9.46 -13.62
N PHE A 168 0.66 8.60 -12.74
CA PHE A 168 0.86 7.15 -12.74
C PHE A 168 -0.28 6.37 -13.43
N PHE A 169 -1.13 7.03 -14.19
CA PHE A 169 -2.30 6.38 -14.81
C PHE A 169 -1.93 5.11 -15.61
N ASN A 170 -0.86 5.16 -16.40
CA ASN A 170 -0.40 4.01 -17.17
C ASN A 170 0.16 2.90 -16.27
N ASP A 171 0.84 3.26 -15.19
CA ASP A 171 1.35 2.29 -14.22
C ASP A 171 0.20 1.60 -13.50
N ILE A 172 -0.80 2.36 -13.04
CA ILE A 172 -2.00 1.82 -12.41
C ILE A 172 -2.73 0.87 -13.36
N SER A 173 -2.90 1.26 -14.63
CA SER A 173 -3.57 0.44 -15.64
C SER A 173 -2.79 -0.82 -15.99
N SER A 174 -1.48 -0.83 -15.76
CA SER A 174 -0.60 -2.00 -15.99
C SER A 174 -0.55 -2.97 -14.82
N LEU A 175 -1.11 -2.61 -13.65
CA LEU A 175 -1.19 -3.53 -12.52
C LEU A 175 -2.08 -4.70 -12.90
N SER A 176 -1.48 -5.88 -12.96
CA SER A 176 -2.23 -7.08 -13.34
C SER A 176 -3.05 -7.58 -12.16
N GLU A 177 -4.29 -7.93 -12.45
CA GLU A 177 -5.15 -8.60 -11.50
C GLU A 177 -4.77 -10.08 -11.36
N GLY A 178 -5.07 -10.64 -10.22
CA GLY A 178 -4.95 -12.06 -9.96
C GLY A 178 -4.28 -12.37 -8.63
N THR A 179 -4.37 -13.62 -8.26
CA THR A 179 -3.66 -14.17 -7.13
C THR A 179 -2.21 -14.40 -7.50
N TYR A 180 -1.29 -14.03 -6.62
CA TYR A 180 0.14 -14.27 -6.81
C TYR A 180 0.64 -15.20 -5.72
N LYS A 181 1.51 -16.14 -6.09
CA LYS A 181 2.20 -17.04 -5.18
C LYS A 181 3.71 -16.79 -5.24
N TRP A 182 4.32 -16.65 -4.09
CA TRP A 182 5.77 -16.61 -3.98
C TRP A 182 6.35 -18.02 -4.19
N ASN A 183 7.29 -18.17 -5.11
CA ASN A 183 7.94 -19.47 -5.42
C ASN A 183 9.32 -19.62 -4.77
N GLY A 184 9.71 -18.70 -3.87
CA GLY A 184 11.04 -18.66 -3.27
C GLY A 184 12.00 -17.67 -3.92
N SER A 185 11.70 -17.18 -5.13
CA SER A 185 12.52 -16.21 -5.85
C SER A 185 11.72 -15.08 -6.52
N LYS A 186 10.50 -15.34 -6.92
CA LYS A 186 9.62 -14.37 -7.60
C LYS A 186 8.15 -14.64 -7.31
N TRP A 187 7.33 -13.63 -7.51
CA TRP A 187 5.88 -13.76 -7.48
C TRP A 187 5.36 -14.29 -8.82
N GLU A 188 4.62 -15.38 -8.78
CA GLU A 188 3.98 -15.98 -9.96
C GLU A 188 2.47 -15.78 -9.86
N LYS A 189 1.87 -15.34 -10.97
CA LYS A 189 0.43 -15.23 -11.09
C LYS A 189 -0.15 -16.65 -11.12
N GLN A 190 -1.16 -16.88 -10.28
CA GLN A 190 -1.92 -18.14 -10.24
C GLN A 190 -3.01 -18.15 -11.29
#